data_b35106d767c402b7d28ff5d28126c9d1
#
_entry.id   b35106d767c402b7d28ff5d28126c9d1
#
_cell.length_a   1.000
_cell.length_b   1.000
_cell.length_c   1.000
_cell.angle_alpha   90.00
_cell.angle_beta   90.00
_cell.angle_gamma   90.00
#
_symmetry.space_group_name_H-M   'P 1'
#
loop_
_entity.id
_entity.type
_entity.pdbx_description
1 polymer ?
#
loop_
_entity_poly.entity_id
_entity_poly.type
_entity_poly.pdbx_seq_one_letter_code
_entity_poly.pdbx_strand_id
1 'polypeptide(L)'
;MDDLTEYKRLLCHSFTLLDMQGDVDTFTGGKTRPEWLPVSQNVPCRVSGSPGRIQQLTGRQATSQDFLMHTLHPGLKPGMRVQIEQPEFAGNLYEVGLPYPVYGSAGLHHYEVVISLIDTTTGEEPEI
;
A
#
# COMPACT_ATOMS: atom_id res chain seq x y z
N MET A 1 -9.77 -23.09 16.41
CA MET A 1 -9.98 -21.87 15.68
C MET A 1 -8.77 -21.49 14.93
N ASP A 2 -8.96 -21.11 13.72
CA ASP A 2 -7.88 -20.79 12.87
C ASP A 2 -7.40 -19.40 13.17
N ASP A 3 -6.13 -19.21 13.36
CA ASP A 3 -5.57 -17.89 13.61
C ASP A 3 -5.87 -16.95 12.47
N LEU A 4 -5.88 -17.42 11.24
CA LEU A 4 -6.15 -16.55 10.12
C LEU A 4 -7.60 -16.09 10.12
N THR A 5 -8.51 -16.91 10.57
CA THR A 5 -9.90 -16.53 10.64
C THR A 5 -10.07 -15.38 11.63
N GLU A 6 -9.38 -15.47 12.76
CA GLU A 6 -9.46 -14.41 13.75
C GLU A 6 -8.77 -13.18 13.21
N TYR A 7 -7.64 -13.35 12.57
CA TYR A 7 -6.90 -12.21 12.05
C TYR A 7 -7.69 -11.46 10.99
N LYS A 8 -8.39 -12.18 10.12
CA LYS A 8 -9.15 -11.52 9.07
C LYS A 8 -10.20 -10.58 9.60
N ARG A 9 -10.68 -10.83 10.80
CA ARG A 9 -11.68 -9.95 11.38
C ARG A 9 -11.09 -8.60 11.78
N LEU A 10 -9.76 -8.55 11.91
CA LEU A 10 -9.11 -7.30 12.29
C LEU A 10 -8.83 -6.43 11.07
N LEU A 11 -9.00 -6.98 9.87
CA LEU A 11 -8.72 -6.22 8.66
C LEU A 11 -9.96 -5.41 8.31
N CYS A 12 -10.09 -4.27 8.95
CA CYS A 12 -11.30 -3.46 8.85
C CYS A 12 -11.27 -2.41 7.75
N HIS A 13 -10.18 -2.33 7.02
CA HIS A 13 -10.08 -1.38 5.91
C HIS A 13 -9.89 -2.15 4.62
N SER A 14 -9.92 -1.47 3.50
CA SER A 14 -9.62 -2.09 2.22
C SER A 14 -8.89 -1.09 1.35
N PHE A 15 -8.15 -1.59 0.37
CA PHE A 15 -7.41 -0.71 -0.50
C PHE A 15 -7.50 -1.15 -1.94
N THR A 16 -7.20 -0.20 -2.84
CA THR A 16 -6.99 -0.46 -4.24
C THR A 16 -5.49 -0.38 -4.47
N LEU A 17 -4.92 -1.40 -5.09
CA LEU A 17 -3.50 -1.43 -5.38
C LEU A 17 -3.28 -0.93 -6.80
N LEU A 18 -2.36 0.00 -6.95
CA LEU A 18 -2.07 0.59 -8.25
C LEU A 18 -0.62 0.31 -8.62
N ASP A 19 -0.40 0.02 -9.88
CA ASP A 19 0.94 -0.20 -10.38
C ASP A 19 1.12 0.64 -11.63
N MET A 20 2.34 1.02 -11.90
CA MET A 20 2.61 1.85 -13.06
C MET A 20 2.65 0.98 -14.30
N GLN A 21 1.93 1.40 -15.32
CA GLN A 21 1.89 0.70 -16.58
C GLN A 21 2.33 1.68 -17.65
N GLY A 22 3.06 1.23 -18.61
CA GLY A 22 3.51 2.09 -19.69
C GLY A 22 4.72 1.49 -20.34
N ASP A 23 4.68 1.35 -21.63
CA ASP A 23 5.78 0.75 -22.34
C ASP A 23 6.32 1.68 -23.37
N VAL A 24 7.48 1.35 -23.86
CA VAL A 24 8.05 2.10 -24.96
C VAL A 24 7.33 1.64 -26.19
N ASP A 25 6.91 2.60 -27.02
CA ASP A 25 6.26 2.28 -28.26
C ASP A 25 7.34 1.96 -29.26
N THR A 26 7.49 0.71 -29.59
CA THR A 26 8.55 0.29 -30.47
C THR A 26 8.31 0.71 -31.91
N PHE A 27 7.11 1.03 -32.28
CA PHE A 27 6.88 1.41 -33.65
C PHE A 27 7.26 2.85 -33.88
N THR A 28 6.95 3.72 -32.98
CA THR A 28 7.25 5.12 -33.18
C THR A 28 8.51 5.50 -32.46
N GLY A 29 9.03 4.59 -31.67
CA GLY A 29 10.21 4.92 -30.90
C GLY A 29 9.92 5.80 -29.71
N GLY A 30 8.70 6.16 -29.49
CA GLY A 30 8.36 6.99 -28.36
C GLY A 30 7.98 6.16 -27.15
N LYS A 31 7.74 6.81 -26.03
CA LYS A 31 7.33 6.13 -24.84
C LYS A 31 5.87 6.34 -24.59
N THR A 32 5.21 5.30 -24.19
CA THR A 32 3.85 5.41 -23.76
C THR A 32 3.87 6.12 -22.43
N ARG A 33 3.00 7.06 -22.24
CA ARG A 33 2.94 7.78 -21.01
C ARG A 33 2.60 6.83 -19.89
N PRO A 34 3.39 6.77 -18.83
CA PRO A 34 3.10 5.84 -17.74
C PRO A 34 1.82 6.25 -17.04
N GLU A 35 1.03 5.27 -16.67
CA GLU A 35 -0.18 5.52 -15.96
C GLU A 35 -0.28 4.61 -14.78
N TRP A 36 -0.88 5.07 -13.71
CA TRP A 36 -1.12 4.26 -12.53
C TRP A 36 -2.48 3.60 -12.68
N LEU A 37 -2.45 2.30 -12.87
CA LEU A 37 -3.67 1.55 -13.09
C LEU A 37 -3.94 0.59 -11.97
N PRO A 38 -5.20 0.37 -11.62
CA PRO A 38 -5.53 -0.56 -10.55
C PRO A 38 -5.26 -1.99 -10.97
N VAL A 39 -4.56 -2.73 -10.12
CA VAL A 39 -4.30 -4.14 -10.37
C VAL A 39 -5.05 -5.01 -9.38
N SER A 40 -5.51 -4.47 -8.27
CA SER A 40 -6.34 -5.20 -7.32
C SER A 40 -7.22 -4.18 -6.62
N GLN A 41 -8.45 -4.56 -6.31
CA GLN A 41 -9.36 -3.67 -5.61
C GLN A 41 -10.01 -4.40 -4.46
N ASN A 42 -10.48 -3.67 -3.50
CA ASN A 42 -11.18 -4.20 -2.34
C ASN A 42 -10.34 -5.20 -1.57
N VAL A 43 -9.05 -4.94 -1.45
CA VAL A 43 -8.15 -5.85 -0.75
C VAL A 43 -8.20 -5.56 0.74
N PRO A 44 -8.54 -6.53 1.56
CA PRO A 44 -8.67 -6.27 3.00
C PRO A 44 -7.34 -5.89 3.64
N CYS A 45 -7.38 -4.93 4.54
CA CYS A 45 -6.20 -4.47 5.23
C CYS A 45 -6.58 -3.78 6.54
N ARG A 46 -5.59 -3.44 7.31
CA ARG A 46 -5.77 -2.61 8.49
C ARG A 46 -4.67 -1.57 8.48
N VAL A 47 -5.04 -0.31 8.63
CA VAL A 47 -4.09 0.79 8.60
C VAL A 47 -4.03 1.41 9.98
N SER A 48 -2.84 1.62 10.50
CA SER A 48 -2.67 2.22 11.81
C SER A 48 -1.45 3.14 11.83
N GLY A 49 -1.33 3.96 12.85
CA GLY A 49 -0.21 4.89 12.95
C GLY A 49 1.08 4.23 13.40
N SER A 50 1.05 3.42 14.39
CA SER A 50 2.14 2.58 14.89
C SER A 50 3.56 3.11 14.65
N PRO A 51 3.92 4.28 15.17
CA PRO A 51 5.23 4.86 14.86
C PRO A 51 6.41 4.02 15.32
N GLY A 52 6.29 3.35 16.46
CA GLY A 52 7.38 2.52 16.94
C GLY A 52 7.67 1.35 16.02
N ARG A 53 6.61 0.72 15.51
CA ARG A 53 6.80 -0.39 14.60
C ARG A 53 7.35 0.07 13.27
N ILE A 54 6.89 1.24 12.81
CA ILE A 54 7.39 1.80 11.57
C ILE A 54 8.89 2.05 11.69
N GLN A 55 9.34 2.57 12.83
CA GLN A 55 10.75 2.81 13.02
C GLN A 55 11.53 1.49 13.04
N GLN A 56 10.98 0.45 13.62
CA GLN A 56 11.65 -0.83 13.64
C GLN A 56 11.81 -1.39 12.23
N LEU A 57 10.80 -1.25 11.40
CA LEU A 57 10.83 -1.82 10.07
C LEU A 57 11.65 -0.99 9.09
N THR A 58 11.67 0.31 9.23
CA THR A 58 12.34 1.18 8.26
C THR A 58 13.67 1.71 8.70
N GLY A 59 13.95 1.67 10.00
CA GLY A 59 15.18 2.23 10.53
C GLY A 59 15.17 3.75 10.60
N ARG A 60 14.06 4.38 10.28
CA ARG A 60 13.98 5.84 10.37
C ARG A 60 12.79 6.22 11.22
N GLN A 61 12.78 7.43 11.69
CA GLN A 61 11.70 7.89 12.52
C GLN A 61 10.44 8.07 11.69
N ALA A 62 9.31 7.63 12.22
CA ALA A 62 8.04 7.77 11.53
C ALA A 62 7.59 9.22 11.55
N THR A 63 6.92 9.64 10.51
CA THR A 63 6.33 10.97 10.45
C THR A 63 4.82 10.84 10.47
N SER A 64 4.14 11.96 10.50
CA SER A 64 2.68 11.94 10.50
C SER A 64 2.10 11.47 9.18
N GLN A 65 2.93 11.32 8.16
CA GLN A 65 2.45 10.86 6.85
C GLN A 65 2.70 9.38 6.66
N ASP A 66 3.31 8.71 7.62
CA ASP A 66 3.59 7.29 7.52
C ASP A 66 2.55 6.49 8.29
N PHE A 67 2.14 5.39 7.70
CA PHE A 67 1.19 4.49 8.35
C PHE A 67 1.66 3.07 8.18
N LEU A 68 1.24 2.20 9.07
CA LEU A 68 1.55 0.79 8.98
C LEU A 68 0.32 0.07 8.47
N MET A 69 0.47 -0.72 7.42
CA MET A 69 -0.64 -1.46 6.86
C MET A 69 -0.40 -2.93 7.04
N HIS A 70 -1.43 -3.65 7.50
CA HIS A 70 -1.38 -5.10 7.63
C HIS A 70 -2.30 -5.67 6.56
N THR A 71 -1.84 -6.67 5.84
CA THR A 71 -2.67 -7.29 4.82
C THR A 71 -2.19 -8.72 4.54
N LEU A 72 -3.05 -9.49 3.92
CA LEU A 72 -2.69 -10.84 3.52
C LEU A 72 -2.28 -10.89 2.03
N HIS A 73 -2.35 -9.77 1.35
CA HIS A 73 -2.10 -9.73 -0.10
C HIS A 73 -0.62 -9.91 -0.40
N PRO A 74 -0.25 -10.90 -1.18
CA PRO A 74 1.15 -11.19 -1.42
C PRO A 74 1.80 -10.42 -2.55
N GLY A 75 1.07 -9.59 -3.25
CA GLY A 75 1.59 -8.93 -4.44
C GLY A 75 2.14 -7.54 -4.26
N LEU A 76 2.37 -7.11 -3.03
CA LEU A 76 2.87 -5.76 -2.81
C LEU A 76 4.36 -5.69 -3.13
N LYS A 77 4.77 -4.61 -3.78
CA LYS A 77 6.16 -4.37 -4.08
C LYS A 77 6.48 -2.92 -3.80
N PRO A 78 7.72 -2.62 -3.41
CA PRO A 78 8.09 -1.23 -3.15
C PRO A 78 7.86 -0.38 -4.40
N GLY A 79 7.35 0.80 -4.20
CA GLY A 79 7.09 1.72 -5.31
C GLY A 79 5.69 1.65 -5.87
N MET A 80 4.93 0.63 -5.54
CA MET A 80 3.54 0.60 -5.93
C MET A 80 2.78 1.63 -5.10
N ARG A 81 1.52 1.86 -5.43
CA ARG A 81 0.70 2.81 -4.70
C ARG A 81 -0.57 2.15 -4.22
N VAL A 82 -1.09 2.62 -3.12
CA VAL A 82 -2.37 2.14 -2.61
C VAL A 82 -3.26 3.33 -2.31
N GLN A 83 -4.54 3.13 -2.55
CA GLN A 83 -5.54 4.10 -2.17
C GLN A 83 -6.46 3.40 -1.19
N ILE A 84 -6.54 3.92 0.03
CA ILE A 84 -7.39 3.31 1.04
C ILE A 84 -8.82 3.71 0.72
N GLU A 85 -9.71 2.73 0.71
CA GLU A 85 -11.05 2.95 0.21
C GLU A 85 -12.04 3.54 1.20
N GLN A 86 -11.69 3.59 2.45
CA GLN A 86 -12.59 4.12 3.45
C GLN A 86 -12.64 5.65 3.40
N PRO A 87 -13.79 6.25 3.66
CA PRO A 87 -13.95 7.69 3.50
C PRO A 87 -13.00 8.56 4.32
N GLU A 88 -12.56 8.07 5.47
CA GLU A 88 -11.68 8.87 6.29
C GLU A 88 -10.30 9.02 5.66
N PHE A 89 -9.99 8.25 4.64
CA PHE A 89 -8.74 8.39 3.94
C PHE A 89 -8.94 9.05 2.57
N ALA A 90 -10.11 9.49 2.33
CA ALA A 90 -10.63 10.14 1.14
C ALA A 90 -9.67 10.48 0.06
N GLY A 91 -9.43 9.58 -0.85
CA GLY A 91 -8.67 9.88 -2.05
C GLY A 91 -7.18 10.02 -1.90
N ASN A 92 -6.65 9.88 -0.70
CA ASN A 92 -5.22 9.98 -0.52
C ASN A 92 -4.52 8.80 -1.15
N LEU A 93 -3.36 9.07 -1.73
CA LEU A 93 -2.53 8.02 -2.31
C LEU A 93 -1.30 7.85 -1.45
N TYR A 94 -0.90 6.60 -1.25
CA TYR A 94 0.26 6.29 -0.44
C TYR A 94 1.22 5.44 -1.25
N GLU A 95 2.50 5.64 -1.03
CA GLU A 95 3.50 4.83 -1.69
C GLU A 95 3.82 3.63 -0.80
N VAL A 96 3.93 2.46 -1.41
CA VAL A 96 4.17 1.21 -0.69
C VAL A 96 5.66 1.03 -0.50
N GLY A 97 6.05 0.71 0.71
CA GLY A 97 7.42 0.38 1.00
C GLY A 97 7.67 -1.11 0.87
N LEU A 98 8.72 -1.60 1.51
CA LEU A 98 9.05 -3.01 1.43
C LEU A 98 8.12 -3.81 2.33
N PRO A 99 7.43 -4.80 1.80
CA PRO A 99 6.57 -5.61 2.66
C PRO A 99 7.39 -6.58 3.50
N TYR A 100 7.02 -6.73 4.75
CA TYR A 100 7.71 -7.61 5.68
C TYR A 100 6.80 -8.76 6.04
N PRO A 101 7.17 -9.99 5.70
CA PRO A 101 6.33 -11.13 6.04
C PRO A 101 6.39 -11.43 7.54
N VAL A 102 5.27 -11.73 8.11
CA VAL A 102 5.19 -12.09 9.52
C VAL A 102 4.71 -13.51 9.58
N TYR A 103 5.47 -14.37 10.24
CA TYR A 103 5.16 -15.79 10.29
C TYR A 103 4.53 -16.19 11.61
N GLY A 104 3.58 -17.07 11.52
CA GLY A 104 2.99 -17.69 12.70
C GLY A 104 3.46 -19.13 12.80
N SER A 105 2.85 -19.89 13.66
CA SER A 105 3.28 -21.27 13.89
C SER A 105 3.01 -22.15 12.68
N ALA A 106 2.06 -21.78 11.84
CA ALA A 106 1.73 -22.58 10.66
C ALA A 106 2.27 -22.01 9.36
N GLY A 107 3.20 -21.09 9.43
CA GLY A 107 3.77 -20.50 8.23
C GLY A 107 3.47 -19.02 8.13
N LEU A 108 3.45 -18.50 6.92
CA LEU A 108 3.21 -17.08 6.70
C LEU A 108 1.84 -16.70 7.22
N HIS A 109 1.79 -15.66 8.03
CA HIS A 109 0.54 -15.22 8.64
C HIS A 109 0.01 -13.96 7.93
N HIS A 110 0.84 -12.97 7.73
CA HIS A 110 0.42 -11.75 7.07
C HIS A 110 1.65 -10.94 6.68
N TYR A 111 1.42 -9.81 6.06
CA TYR A 111 2.48 -8.87 5.73
C TYR A 111 2.26 -7.57 6.48
N GLU A 112 3.35 -6.94 6.89
CA GLU A 112 3.32 -5.59 7.41
C GLU A 112 4.09 -4.73 6.43
N VAL A 113 3.52 -3.60 6.05
CA VAL A 113 4.19 -2.73 5.10
C VAL A 113 3.95 -1.29 5.52
N VAL A 114 4.98 -0.47 5.38
CA VAL A 114 4.84 0.94 5.68
C VAL A 114 4.40 1.65 4.41
N ILE A 115 3.35 2.44 4.53
CA ILE A 115 2.87 3.23 3.40
C ILE A 115 3.01 4.70 3.79
N SER A 116 3.37 5.53 2.83
CA SER A 116 3.64 6.93 3.11
C SER A 116 2.84 7.80 2.15
N LEU A 117 2.22 8.81 2.68
CA LEU A 117 1.37 9.69 1.88
C LEU A 117 2.21 10.42 0.83
N ILE A 118 1.83 10.32 -0.43
CA ILE A 118 2.53 11.03 -1.46
C ILE A 118 1.67 12.06 -2.12
N ASP A 119 0.38 11.98 -1.99
CA ASP A 119 -0.42 12.96 -2.65
C ASP A 119 -1.67 13.11 -1.90
N THR A 120 -2.23 14.25 -1.94
CA THR A 120 -3.43 14.48 -1.28
C THR A 120 -4.38 14.49 -2.33
N THR A 121 -5.53 14.59 -1.94
CA THR A 121 -6.41 14.53 -2.89
C THR A 121 -6.62 15.62 -3.66
N THR A 122 -6.08 16.63 -3.39
CA THR A 122 -6.38 17.75 -4.10
C THR A 122 -6.06 17.39 -5.42
N GLY A 123 -5.38 16.49 -5.52
CA GLY A 123 -5.17 16.02 -6.71
C GLY A 123 -4.66 16.93 -7.67
N GLU A 124 -4.66 18.09 -7.32
CA GLU A 124 -4.29 18.86 -8.22
C GLU A 124 -3.05 18.97 -8.29
N GLU A 125 -2.54 18.60 -9.09
CA GLU A 125 -1.41 18.71 -9.39
C GLU A 125 -1.10 19.97 -9.66
N PRO A 126 -0.26 20.38 -9.20
CA PRO A 126 0.11 21.68 -9.34
C PRO A 126 0.57 21.75 -10.67
N GLU A 127 0.10 22.39 -11.25
CA GLU A 127 0.45 22.48 -12.43
C GLU A 127 1.50 23.07 -12.56
N ILE A 128 2.18 22.90 -12.85
CA ILE A 128 3.28 23.40 -12.88
C ILE A 128 3.61 24.06 -13.92
#